data_eae548ff89b71021f4ad1310f1074f3f
#
_entry.id   eae548ff89b71021f4ad1310f1074f3f
#
_cell.length_a   1.000
_cell.length_b   1.000
_cell.length_c   1.000
_cell.angle_alpha   90.00
_cell.angle_beta   90.00
_cell.angle_gamma   90.00
#
_symmetry.space_group_name_H-M   'P 1'
#
loop_
_entity.id
_entity.type
_entity.pdbx_description
1 polymer ?
#
loop_
_entity_poly.entity_id
_entity_poly.type
_entity_poly.pdbx_seq_one_letter_code
_entity_poly.pdbx_strand_id
1 'polypeptide(L)'
;ENRLVLHQMTRGQLGEPVKADGVDKRTFYVEQQNRIAEFANKVHNGEITNAAGEKFTTVVQIGIGGSDLGPRAMYLALENWAKKNGTFKMDAKFISNVDPDDAAAVLASTDVAHAIFVLL
;
A
#
# COMPACT_ATOMS: atom_id res chain seq x y z
N GLU A 1 -9.56 2.31 -28.67
CA GLU A 1 -8.85 1.15 -28.17
C GLU A 1 -9.85 0.17 -27.56
N ASN A 2 -9.98 -1.03 -28.12
CA ASN A 2 -10.85 -2.08 -27.57
C ASN A 2 -10.18 -2.73 -26.35
N ARG A 3 -9.95 -1.97 -25.28
CA ARG A 3 -9.38 -2.47 -24.03
C ARG A 3 -10.46 -2.59 -22.97
N LEU A 4 -10.46 -3.73 -22.28
CA LEU A 4 -11.33 -3.94 -21.14
C LEU A 4 -10.81 -3.16 -19.93
N VAL A 5 -11.71 -2.45 -19.26
CA VAL A 5 -11.43 -1.82 -17.97
C VAL A 5 -11.68 -2.86 -16.89
N LEU A 6 -10.63 -3.34 -16.23
CA LEU A 6 -10.69 -4.50 -15.33
C LEU A 6 -10.39 -4.16 -13.86
N HIS A 7 -10.37 -2.88 -13.47
CA HIS A 7 -10.03 -2.48 -12.11
C HIS A 7 -10.94 -3.07 -11.03
N GLN A 8 -12.21 -3.40 -11.37
CA GLN A 8 -13.12 -4.08 -10.44
C GLN A 8 -12.60 -5.46 -10.01
N MET A 9 -11.71 -6.08 -10.79
CA MET A 9 -11.15 -7.40 -10.46
C MET A 9 -10.14 -7.35 -9.32
N THR A 10 -9.65 -6.16 -8.96
CA THR A 10 -8.81 -5.96 -7.78
C THR A 10 -9.56 -6.14 -6.46
N ARG A 11 -10.88 -6.34 -6.51
CA ARG A 11 -11.75 -6.48 -5.33
C ARG A 11 -12.03 -7.94 -4.95
N GLY A 12 -11.17 -8.86 -5.33
CA GLY A 12 -11.26 -10.27 -4.99
C GLY A 12 -11.99 -11.12 -6.03
N GLN A 13 -12.31 -12.35 -5.65
CA GLN A 13 -12.99 -13.33 -6.52
C GLN A 13 -14.50 -13.05 -6.56
N LEU A 14 -14.90 -12.09 -7.37
CA LEU A 14 -16.30 -11.76 -7.60
C LEU A 14 -16.74 -12.24 -9.00
N GLY A 15 -17.63 -13.24 -9.04
CA GLY A 15 -18.23 -13.73 -10.27
C GLY A 15 -17.35 -14.70 -11.08
N GLU A 16 -17.73 -14.91 -12.33
CA GLU A 16 -17.12 -15.86 -13.25
C GLU A 16 -15.72 -15.44 -13.73
N PRO A 17 -14.91 -16.38 -14.22
CA PRO A 17 -13.62 -16.07 -14.85
C PRO A 17 -13.74 -15.02 -15.96
N VAL A 18 -12.83 -14.06 -16.00
CA VAL A 18 -12.78 -13.06 -17.06
C VAL A 18 -11.55 -13.29 -17.92
N LYS A 19 -11.75 -13.68 -19.15
CA LYS A 19 -10.66 -13.94 -20.11
C LYS A 19 -10.44 -12.72 -21.02
N ALA A 20 -9.19 -12.32 -21.16
CA ALA A 20 -8.76 -11.34 -22.14
C ALA A 20 -7.47 -11.84 -22.80
N ASP A 21 -7.41 -11.82 -24.12
CA ASP A 21 -6.29 -12.34 -24.91
C ASP A 21 -5.92 -13.80 -24.56
N GLY A 22 -6.92 -14.63 -24.28
CA GLY A 22 -6.73 -16.03 -23.88
C GLY A 22 -6.25 -16.27 -22.43
N VAL A 23 -6.05 -15.21 -21.66
CA VAL A 23 -5.56 -15.28 -20.28
C VAL A 23 -6.71 -14.99 -19.30
N ASP A 24 -6.83 -15.81 -18.26
CA ASP A 24 -7.73 -15.51 -17.13
C ASP A 24 -7.16 -14.39 -16.28
N LYS A 25 -7.75 -13.22 -16.42
CA LYS A 25 -7.33 -12.02 -15.69
C LYS A 25 -7.71 -12.08 -14.21
N ARG A 26 -8.73 -12.82 -13.84
CA ARG A 26 -9.12 -12.98 -12.44
C ARG A 26 -8.04 -13.70 -11.64
N THR A 27 -7.55 -14.81 -12.12
CA THR A 27 -6.44 -15.53 -11.48
C THR A 27 -5.23 -14.62 -11.29
N PHE A 28 -4.84 -13.85 -12.31
CA PHE A 28 -3.76 -12.88 -12.21
C PHE A 28 -3.98 -11.88 -11.05
N TYR A 29 -5.16 -11.27 -10.94
CA TYR A 29 -5.43 -10.28 -9.88
C TYR A 29 -5.44 -10.91 -8.48
N VAL A 30 -5.95 -12.12 -8.33
CA VAL A 30 -5.91 -12.86 -7.05
C VAL A 30 -4.47 -13.17 -6.65
N GLU A 31 -3.65 -13.60 -7.58
CA GLU A 31 -2.21 -13.83 -7.33
C GLU A 31 -1.50 -12.54 -6.90
N GLN A 32 -1.78 -11.40 -7.55
CA GLN A 32 -1.21 -10.12 -7.13
C GLN A 32 -1.66 -9.73 -5.72
N GLN A 33 -2.93 -9.92 -5.35
CA GLN A 33 -3.40 -9.66 -3.98
C GLN A 33 -2.69 -10.55 -2.96
N ASN A 34 -2.50 -11.82 -3.26
CA ASN A 34 -1.77 -12.75 -2.39
C ASN A 34 -0.30 -12.32 -2.21
N ARG A 35 0.36 -11.88 -3.29
CA ARG A 35 1.73 -11.35 -3.22
C ARG A 35 1.83 -10.10 -2.35
N ILE A 36 0.87 -9.18 -2.46
CA ILE A 36 0.80 -7.97 -1.63
C ILE A 36 0.62 -8.34 -0.16
N ALA A 37 -0.30 -9.26 0.13
CA ALA A 37 -0.55 -9.72 1.49
C ALA A 37 0.68 -10.43 2.09
N GLU A 38 1.35 -11.27 1.31
CA GLU A 38 2.59 -11.93 1.73
C GLU A 38 3.71 -10.93 2.03
N PHE A 39 3.91 -9.94 1.15
CA PHE A 39 4.89 -8.87 1.36
C PHE A 39 4.59 -8.09 2.65
N ALA A 40 3.35 -7.65 2.84
CA ALA A 40 2.94 -6.93 4.03
C ALA A 40 3.17 -7.74 5.32
N ASN A 41 2.84 -9.03 5.30
CA ASN A 41 3.08 -9.91 6.43
C ASN A 41 4.57 -10.07 6.75
N LYS A 42 5.41 -10.24 5.74
CA LYS A 42 6.88 -10.33 5.92
C LYS A 42 7.46 -9.06 6.52
N VAL A 43 6.99 -7.88 6.08
CA VAL A 43 7.38 -6.59 6.69
C VAL A 43 6.93 -6.51 8.15
N HIS A 44 5.66 -6.81 8.43
CA HIS A 44 5.10 -6.75 9.79
C HIS A 44 5.79 -7.72 10.76
N ASN A 45 6.19 -8.88 10.29
CA ASN A 45 6.87 -9.89 11.11
C ASN A 45 8.38 -9.61 11.26
N GLY A 46 8.93 -8.70 10.45
CA GLY A 46 10.36 -8.38 10.44
C GLY A 46 11.22 -9.39 9.70
N GLU A 47 10.63 -10.11 8.75
CA GLU A 47 11.35 -10.96 7.80
C GLU A 47 12.00 -10.10 6.70
N ILE A 48 11.37 -8.96 6.36
CA ILE A 48 11.94 -7.92 5.51
C ILE A 48 12.36 -6.76 6.41
N THR A 49 13.64 -6.43 6.36
CA THR A 49 14.28 -5.45 7.22
C THR A 49 15.04 -4.42 6.40
N ASN A 50 15.50 -3.35 7.05
CA ASN A 50 16.43 -2.40 6.46
C ASN A 50 17.85 -3.02 6.34
N ALA A 51 18.79 -2.26 5.79
CA ALA A 51 20.18 -2.72 5.61
C ALA A 51 20.92 -3.04 6.93
N ALA A 52 20.45 -2.52 8.05
CA ALA A 52 20.99 -2.81 9.38
C ALA A 52 20.32 -4.03 10.05
N GLY A 53 19.37 -4.70 9.39
CA GLY A 53 18.62 -5.82 9.95
C GLY A 53 17.49 -5.40 10.91
N GLU A 54 17.06 -4.15 10.86
CA GLU A 54 16.04 -3.58 11.74
C GLU A 54 14.68 -3.50 11.05
N LYS A 55 13.60 -3.59 11.82
CA LYS A 55 12.24 -3.57 11.29
C LYS A 55 11.85 -2.20 10.76
N PHE A 56 11.08 -2.20 9.69
CA PHE A 56 10.37 -1.00 9.25
C PHE A 56 9.21 -0.67 10.17
N THR A 57 9.06 0.61 10.50
CA THR A 57 8.01 1.11 11.41
C THR A 57 7.07 2.10 10.75
N THR A 58 7.45 2.63 9.59
CA THR A 58 6.71 3.67 8.89
C THR A 58 6.57 3.36 7.40
N VAL A 59 5.41 3.66 6.83
CA VAL A 59 5.20 3.71 5.37
C VAL A 59 5.06 5.17 4.97
N VAL A 60 5.83 5.61 3.99
CA VAL A 60 5.68 6.91 3.33
C VAL A 60 5.07 6.67 1.96
N GLN A 61 3.83 7.05 1.80
CA GLN A 61 3.14 6.96 0.51
C GLN A 61 3.28 8.26 -0.26
N ILE A 62 3.72 8.16 -1.51
CA ILE A 62 3.89 9.28 -2.42
C ILE A 62 2.90 9.10 -3.57
N GLY A 63 1.89 9.96 -3.64
CA GLY A 63 0.86 9.88 -4.67
C GLY A 63 -0.09 11.07 -4.62
N ILE A 64 -0.68 11.40 -5.77
CA ILE A 64 -1.55 12.57 -5.94
C ILE A 64 -2.98 12.11 -6.26
N GLY A 65 -3.98 12.80 -5.74
CA GLY A 65 -5.39 12.54 -6.02
C GLY A 65 -5.81 11.14 -5.58
N GLY A 66 -6.22 10.28 -6.52
CA GLY A 66 -6.68 8.92 -6.22
C GLY A 66 -5.61 8.02 -5.62
N SER A 67 -4.34 8.28 -5.90
CA SER A 67 -3.20 7.57 -5.30
C SER A 67 -2.90 8.01 -3.86
N ASP A 68 -3.49 9.11 -3.38
CA ASP A 68 -3.38 9.55 -1.99
C ASP A 68 -4.69 9.35 -1.22
N LEU A 69 -5.80 9.87 -1.73
CA LEU A 69 -7.05 10.02 -0.97
C LEU A 69 -7.62 8.68 -0.47
N GLY A 70 -7.61 7.65 -1.30
CA GLY A 70 -8.12 6.33 -0.94
C GLY A 70 -7.34 5.70 0.21
N PRO A 71 -6.06 5.43 0.05
CA PRO A 71 -5.22 4.83 1.09
C PRO A 71 -5.15 5.68 2.37
N ARG A 72 -5.03 7.01 2.25
CA ARG A 72 -5.06 7.92 3.40
C ARG A 72 -6.36 7.83 4.17
N ALA A 73 -7.50 7.84 3.48
CA ALA A 73 -8.81 7.74 4.13
C ALA A 73 -8.97 6.42 4.89
N MET A 74 -8.54 5.30 4.30
CA MET A 74 -8.58 4.00 4.96
C MET A 74 -7.68 3.94 6.20
N TYR A 75 -6.46 4.47 6.09
CA TYR A 75 -5.54 4.52 7.23
C TYR A 75 -6.12 5.35 8.38
N LEU A 76 -6.54 6.59 8.12
CA LEU A 76 -7.09 7.48 9.13
C LEU A 76 -8.38 6.95 9.78
N ALA A 77 -9.22 6.26 9.00
CA ALA A 77 -10.44 5.64 9.53
C ALA A 77 -10.15 4.49 10.50
N LEU A 78 -9.06 3.75 10.29
CA LEU A 78 -8.77 2.53 11.05
C LEU A 78 -7.67 2.69 12.10
N GLU A 79 -6.85 3.73 12.02
CA GLU A 79 -5.68 3.94 12.87
C GLU A 79 -6.03 3.87 14.38
N ASN A 80 -6.99 4.66 14.81
CA ASN A 80 -7.39 4.72 16.21
C ASN A 80 -8.01 3.39 16.68
N TRP A 81 -8.78 2.75 15.83
CA TRP A 81 -9.34 1.43 16.11
C TRP A 81 -8.23 0.39 16.26
N ALA A 82 -7.26 0.37 15.36
CA ALA A 82 -6.14 -0.56 15.39
C ALA A 82 -5.26 -0.35 16.65
N LYS A 83 -4.98 0.91 17.02
CA LYS A 83 -4.25 1.25 18.24
C LYS A 83 -5.00 0.75 19.49
N LYS A 84 -6.29 1.01 19.57
CA LYS A 84 -7.13 0.59 20.70
C LYS A 84 -7.20 -0.93 20.85
N ASN A 85 -7.19 -1.68 19.75
CA ASN A 85 -7.29 -3.15 19.75
C ASN A 85 -5.92 -3.86 19.72
N GLY A 86 -4.81 -3.14 19.80
CA GLY A 86 -3.46 -3.73 19.80
C GLY A 86 -3.05 -4.37 18.45
N THR A 87 -3.72 -4.00 17.37
CA THR A 87 -3.45 -4.53 16.02
C THR A 87 -2.67 -3.55 15.14
N PHE A 88 -2.34 -2.38 15.67
CA PHE A 88 -1.55 -1.38 14.96
C PHE A 88 -0.14 -1.90 14.64
N LYS A 89 0.30 -1.76 13.39
CA LYS A 89 1.57 -2.30 12.91
C LYS A 89 2.59 -1.25 12.52
N MET A 90 2.17 -0.23 11.78
CA MET A 90 3.07 0.77 11.21
C MET A 90 2.39 2.14 11.16
N ASP A 91 3.19 3.19 11.35
CA ASP A 91 2.76 4.56 11.02
C ASP A 91 2.68 4.76 9.51
N ALA A 92 1.81 5.66 9.08
CA ALA A 92 1.77 6.11 7.69
C ALA A 92 1.94 7.62 7.58
N LYS A 93 2.75 8.02 6.60
CA LYS A 93 2.97 9.40 6.20
C LYS A 93 2.61 9.54 4.72
N PHE A 94 2.19 10.73 4.30
CA PHE A 94 1.65 10.95 2.96
C PHE A 94 2.28 12.20 2.36
N ILE A 95 2.90 12.05 1.19
CA ILE A 95 3.33 13.15 0.32
C ILE A 95 2.33 13.19 -0.83
N SER A 96 1.48 14.20 -0.84
CA SER A 96 0.27 14.22 -1.68
C SER A 96 0.28 15.25 -2.80
N ASN A 97 1.38 15.97 -2.96
CA ASN A 97 1.54 16.95 -4.03
C ASN A 97 3.01 17.11 -4.44
N VAL A 98 3.26 17.96 -5.44
CA VAL A 98 4.59 18.23 -5.98
C VAL A 98 5.32 19.36 -5.25
N ASP A 99 4.75 19.88 -4.18
CA ASP A 99 5.35 20.94 -3.38
C ASP A 99 6.56 20.38 -2.61
N PRO A 100 7.76 20.90 -2.83
CA PRO A 100 8.96 20.44 -2.14
C PRO A 100 8.91 20.68 -0.62
N ASP A 101 8.18 21.68 -0.16
CA ASP A 101 8.04 21.98 1.27
C ASP A 101 7.20 20.92 1.99
N ASP A 102 6.14 20.40 1.35
CA ASP A 102 5.36 19.28 1.86
C ASP A 102 6.22 18.03 2.00
N ALA A 103 6.96 17.69 0.95
CA ALA A 103 7.88 16.56 0.96
C ALA A 103 8.96 16.71 2.03
N ALA A 104 9.57 17.90 2.15
CA ALA A 104 10.59 18.20 3.14
C ALA A 104 10.05 18.06 4.57
N ALA A 105 8.84 18.55 4.85
CA ALA A 105 8.21 18.45 6.16
C ALA A 105 7.92 17.00 6.55
N VAL A 106 7.42 16.17 5.62
CA VAL A 106 7.20 14.75 5.84
C VAL A 106 8.52 14.04 6.14
N LEU A 107 9.55 14.26 5.31
CA LEU A 107 10.86 13.62 5.49
C LEU A 107 11.54 14.04 6.80
N ALA A 108 11.48 15.32 7.17
CA ALA A 108 12.04 15.82 8.43
C ALA A 108 11.37 15.22 9.67
N SER A 109 10.11 14.81 9.55
CA SER A 109 9.34 14.16 10.63
C SER A 109 9.38 12.64 10.61
N THR A 110 10.16 12.04 9.69
CA THR A 110 10.20 10.58 9.45
C THR A 110 11.60 10.04 9.75
N ASP A 111 11.66 8.94 10.48
CA ASP A 111 12.89 8.14 10.53
C ASP A 111 13.01 7.35 9.21
N VAL A 112 13.73 7.94 8.26
CA VAL A 112 13.86 7.39 6.89
C VAL A 112 14.60 6.05 6.85
N ALA A 113 15.42 5.75 7.85
CA ALA A 113 16.10 4.45 7.94
C ALA A 113 15.13 3.30 8.20
N HIS A 114 14.01 3.60 8.86
CA HIS A 114 12.97 2.63 9.20
C HIS A 114 11.67 2.85 8.41
N ALA A 115 11.75 3.53 7.27
CA ALA A 115 10.60 3.82 6.41
C ALA A 115 10.63 3.02 5.10
N ILE A 116 9.46 2.55 4.68
CA ILE A 116 9.23 2.03 3.33
C ILE A 116 8.54 3.11 2.51
N PHE A 117 9.08 3.39 1.33
CA PHE A 117 8.52 4.35 0.40
C PHE A 117 7.71 3.65 -0.68
N VAL A 118 6.46 4.06 -0.86
CA VAL A 118 5.54 3.54 -1.89
C VAL A 118 5.23 4.68 -2.86
N LEU A 119 5.65 4.53 -4.11
CA LEU A 119 5.35 5.46 -5.20
C LEU A 119 4.19 4.91 -6.03
N LEU A 120 3.17 5.76 -6.26
CA LEU A 120 1.94 5.43 -7.01
C LEU A 120 1.67 6.43 -8.14
#